data_312960d4daf6258e7a19f34fadd31664
#
_entry.id   312960d4daf6258e7a19f34fadd31664
#
_cell.length_a   1.000
_cell.length_b   1.000
_cell.length_c   1.000
_cell.angle_alpha   90.00
_cell.angle_beta   90.00
_cell.angle_gamma   90.00
#
_symmetry.space_group_name_H-M   'P 1'
#
loop_
_entity.id
_entity.type
_entity.pdbx_description
1 polymer ?
#
loop_
_entity_poly.entity_id
_entity_poly.type
_entity_poly.pdbx_seq_one_letter_code
_entity_poly.pdbx_strand_id
1 'polypeptide(L)'
;MTPELGNFALVLALMLAVVQSTLPLYGAWREHAGMMAVARSTAYGQFAFLLLSYLILTAAFIQQDFSVAYVANNSNTLLPMMYRISAVWGAHEGSLLLWVLILAAWTVAVAAFSRSLPLEVVARVLGVMGWVSVGFLLFTLLTSNPFDRLLPAPAEGRDLNPLLQDPGL
;
A
#
# COMPACT_ATOMS: atom_id res chain seq x y z
N MET A 1 -11.94 -14.01 -4.91
CA MET A 1 -12.33 -13.28 -3.67
C MET A 1 -11.13 -12.70 -2.92
N THR A 2 -9.98 -13.38 -2.87
CA THR A 2 -8.80 -12.84 -2.14
C THR A 2 -8.26 -11.52 -2.73
N PRO A 3 -8.08 -11.36 -4.06
CA PRO A 3 -7.62 -10.10 -4.65
C PRO A 3 -8.58 -8.92 -4.44
N GLU A 4 -9.89 -9.17 -4.44
CA GLU A 4 -10.91 -8.16 -4.16
C GLU A 4 -10.77 -7.59 -2.74
N LEU A 5 -10.42 -8.44 -1.76
CA LEU A 5 -10.12 -7.99 -0.40
C LEU A 5 -8.86 -7.10 -0.36
N GLY A 6 -7.84 -7.42 -1.18
CA GLY A 6 -6.66 -6.58 -1.32
C GLY A 6 -6.98 -5.19 -1.86
N ASN A 7 -7.77 -5.13 -2.93
CA ASN A 7 -8.24 -3.87 -3.49
C ASN A 7 -9.13 -3.09 -2.50
N PHE A 8 -10.03 -3.77 -1.80
CA PHE A 8 -10.87 -3.15 -0.78
C PHE A 8 -10.04 -2.57 0.36
N ALA A 9 -8.97 -3.26 0.80
CA ALA A 9 -8.05 -2.75 1.80
C ALA A 9 -7.33 -1.48 1.32
N LEU A 10 -6.94 -1.40 0.03
CA LEU A 10 -6.38 -0.17 -0.56
C LEU A 10 -7.36 1.00 -0.52
N VAL A 11 -8.63 0.75 -0.84
CA VAL A 11 -9.69 1.77 -0.77
C VAL A 11 -9.86 2.26 0.67
N LEU A 12 -9.88 1.36 1.66
CA LEU A 12 -9.97 1.74 3.08
C LEU A 12 -8.73 2.53 3.53
N ALA A 13 -7.53 2.16 3.07
CA ALA A 13 -6.31 2.91 3.32
C ALA A 13 -6.40 4.34 2.74
N LEU A 14 -6.93 4.50 1.53
CA LEU A 14 -7.17 5.81 0.92
C LEU A 14 -8.16 6.64 1.74
N MET A 15 -9.28 6.06 2.18
CA MET A 15 -10.26 6.76 3.02
C MET A 15 -9.63 7.27 4.31
N LEU A 16 -8.80 6.44 4.97
CA LEU A 16 -8.08 6.84 6.17
C LEU A 16 -7.02 7.92 5.89
N ALA A 17 -6.32 7.84 4.75
CA ALA A 17 -5.37 8.86 4.33
C ALA A 17 -6.06 10.22 4.09
N VAL A 18 -7.26 10.24 3.49
CA VAL A 18 -8.08 11.45 3.32
C VAL A 18 -8.48 12.02 4.68
N VAL A 19 -8.94 11.19 5.60
CA VAL A 19 -9.27 11.64 6.96
C VAL A 19 -8.03 12.19 7.66
N GLN A 20 -6.89 11.49 7.57
CA GLN A 20 -5.61 11.90 8.14
C GLN A 20 -5.10 13.23 7.57
N SER A 21 -5.30 13.46 6.27
CA SER A 21 -4.86 14.67 5.57
C SER A 21 -5.75 15.90 5.82
N THR A 22 -6.99 15.71 6.28
CA THR A 22 -7.97 16.79 6.39
C THR A 22 -8.30 17.15 7.85
N LEU A 23 -8.83 16.19 8.63
CA LEU A 23 -9.32 16.47 9.98
C LEU A 23 -8.24 17.00 10.92
N PRO A 24 -7.00 16.44 10.99
CA PRO A 24 -5.98 16.95 11.88
C PRO A 24 -5.50 18.34 11.52
N LEU A 25 -5.39 18.67 10.23
CA LEU A 25 -5.00 20.00 9.77
C LEU A 25 -6.08 21.04 10.09
N TYR A 26 -7.35 20.68 9.85
CA TYR A 26 -8.47 21.54 10.24
C TYR A 26 -8.55 21.72 11.77
N GLY A 27 -8.33 20.63 12.52
CA GLY A 27 -8.25 20.66 13.98
C GLY A 27 -7.14 21.55 14.51
N ALA A 28 -5.95 21.52 13.87
CA ALA A 28 -4.83 22.40 14.21
C ALA A 28 -5.12 23.88 13.88
N TRP A 29 -5.89 24.15 12.82
CA TRP A 29 -6.31 25.51 12.50
C TRP A 29 -7.39 26.06 13.46
N ARG A 30 -8.28 25.18 13.94
CA ARG A 30 -9.38 25.52 14.87
C ARG A 30 -9.04 25.31 16.33
N GLU A 31 -7.80 24.92 16.65
CA GLU A 31 -7.34 24.59 18.02
C GLU A 31 -8.19 23.49 18.69
N HIS A 32 -8.75 22.56 17.89
CA HIS A 32 -9.64 21.51 18.36
C HIS A 32 -8.89 20.21 18.62
N ALA A 33 -8.56 19.94 19.90
CA ALA A 33 -7.74 18.79 20.31
C ALA A 33 -8.28 17.41 19.84
N GLY A 34 -9.61 17.22 19.85
CA GLY A 34 -10.22 15.96 19.41
C GLY A 34 -9.96 15.64 17.92
N MET A 35 -10.03 16.65 17.04
CA MET A 35 -9.71 16.48 15.62
C MET A 35 -8.23 16.23 15.38
N MET A 36 -7.35 16.91 16.11
CA MET A 36 -5.91 16.67 16.04
C MET A 36 -5.53 15.27 16.50
N ALA A 37 -6.20 14.72 17.51
CA ALA A 37 -5.92 13.39 18.05
C ALA A 37 -6.21 12.25 17.06
N VAL A 38 -7.08 12.46 16.06
CA VAL A 38 -7.42 11.49 15.02
C VAL A 38 -6.20 11.15 14.15
N ALA A 39 -5.21 12.04 14.03
CA ALA A 39 -4.03 11.83 13.19
C ALA A 39 -3.29 10.51 13.47
N ARG A 40 -3.13 10.14 14.74
CA ARG A 40 -2.41 8.93 15.13
C ARG A 40 -3.21 7.66 14.80
N SER A 41 -4.49 7.62 15.14
CA SER A 41 -5.34 6.46 14.89
C SER A 41 -5.51 6.18 13.39
N THR A 42 -5.65 7.21 12.58
CA THR A 42 -5.73 7.07 11.12
C THR A 42 -4.40 6.60 10.52
N ALA A 43 -3.25 7.07 11.02
CA ALA A 43 -1.94 6.57 10.60
C ALA A 43 -1.77 5.07 10.86
N TYR A 44 -2.15 4.58 12.04
CA TYR A 44 -2.11 3.14 12.34
C TYR A 44 -3.09 2.34 11.49
N GLY A 45 -4.30 2.83 11.29
CA GLY A 45 -5.30 2.18 10.46
C GLY A 45 -4.87 2.10 8.99
N GLN A 46 -4.34 3.20 8.43
CA GLN A 46 -3.80 3.24 7.07
C GLN A 46 -2.70 2.21 6.88
N PHE A 47 -1.72 2.16 7.78
CA PHE A 47 -0.65 1.18 7.73
C PHE A 47 -1.19 -0.26 7.79
N ALA A 48 -2.13 -0.55 8.69
CA ALA A 48 -2.71 -1.89 8.82
C ALA A 48 -3.39 -2.36 7.52
N PHE A 49 -4.17 -1.50 6.86
CA PHE A 49 -4.83 -1.85 5.61
C PHE A 49 -3.84 -1.96 4.43
N LEU A 50 -2.81 -1.12 4.37
CA LEU A 50 -1.75 -1.24 3.36
C LEU A 50 -0.93 -2.52 3.55
N LEU A 51 -0.60 -2.87 4.79
CA LEU A 51 0.08 -4.13 5.09
C LEU A 51 -0.78 -5.32 4.70
N LEU A 52 -2.08 -5.30 5.02
CA LEU A 52 -3.03 -6.34 4.62
C LEU A 52 -3.07 -6.48 3.10
N SER A 53 -3.19 -5.36 2.37
CA SER A 53 -3.20 -5.35 0.91
C SER A 53 -1.91 -5.96 0.33
N TYR A 54 -0.74 -5.57 0.85
CA TYR A 54 0.54 -6.10 0.41
C TYR A 54 0.69 -7.61 0.69
N LEU A 55 0.24 -8.08 1.84
CA LEU A 55 0.24 -9.50 2.19
C LEU A 55 -0.70 -10.31 1.28
N ILE A 56 -1.86 -9.75 0.93
CA ILE A 56 -2.79 -10.38 -0.01
C ILE A 56 -2.16 -10.48 -1.40
N LEU A 57 -1.49 -9.43 -1.88
CA LEU A 57 -0.77 -9.48 -3.16
C LEU A 57 0.35 -10.55 -3.12
N THR A 58 1.11 -10.60 -2.03
CA THR A 58 2.14 -11.63 -1.84
C THR A 58 1.54 -13.04 -1.85
N ALA A 59 0.40 -13.24 -1.20
CA ALA A 59 -0.30 -14.52 -1.22
C ALA A 59 -0.78 -14.89 -2.63
N ALA A 60 -1.25 -13.93 -3.43
CA ALA A 60 -1.63 -14.15 -4.82
C ALA A 60 -0.46 -14.64 -5.69
N PHE A 61 0.75 -14.09 -5.50
CA PHE A 61 1.97 -14.57 -6.16
C PHE A 61 2.38 -15.98 -5.71
N ILE A 62 2.33 -16.24 -4.41
CA ILE A 62 2.66 -17.58 -3.86
C ILE A 62 1.69 -18.64 -4.40
N GLN A 63 0.39 -18.32 -4.46
CA GLN A 63 -0.66 -19.21 -4.95
C GLN A 63 -0.76 -19.26 -6.48
N GLN A 64 -0.03 -18.38 -7.18
CA GLN A 64 -0.06 -18.25 -8.64
C GLN A 64 -1.48 -17.99 -9.17
N ASP A 65 -2.18 -17.05 -8.55
CA ASP A 65 -3.52 -16.63 -9.00
C ASP A 65 -3.41 -15.80 -10.29
N PHE A 66 -3.30 -16.47 -11.43
CA PHE A 66 -3.21 -15.83 -12.75
C PHE A 66 -4.48 -15.10 -13.18
N SER A 67 -5.55 -15.14 -12.39
CA SER A 67 -6.69 -14.25 -12.60
C SER A 67 -6.38 -12.78 -12.23
N VAL A 68 -5.29 -12.54 -11.50
CA VAL A 68 -4.74 -11.21 -11.23
C VAL A 68 -3.76 -10.84 -12.35
N ALA A 69 -4.02 -9.74 -13.06
CA ALA A 69 -3.22 -9.31 -14.21
C ALA A 69 -1.74 -9.15 -13.86
N TYR A 70 -1.46 -8.58 -12.70
CA TYR A 70 -0.11 -8.36 -12.21
C TYR A 70 0.65 -9.68 -11.99
N VAL A 71 0.01 -10.68 -11.38
CA VAL A 71 0.60 -12.03 -11.16
C VAL A 71 0.83 -12.72 -12.50
N ALA A 72 -0.16 -12.71 -13.41
CA ALA A 72 -0.05 -13.34 -14.72
C ALA A 72 1.06 -12.74 -15.60
N ASN A 73 1.35 -11.46 -15.43
CA ASN A 73 2.38 -10.76 -16.22
C ASN A 73 3.80 -10.89 -15.64
N ASN A 74 3.96 -11.33 -14.39
CA ASN A 74 5.25 -11.32 -13.68
C ASN A 74 5.57 -12.63 -12.93
N SER A 75 4.83 -13.71 -13.17
CA SER A 75 5.09 -15.03 -12.54
C SER A 75 4.58 -16.16 -13.41
N ASN A 76 5.20 -17.34 -13.31
CA ASN A 76 4.77 -18.56 -13.97
C ASN A 76 4.89 -19.78 -13.03
N THR A 77 4.35 -20.93 -13.48
CA THR A 77 4.32 -22.16 -12.64
C THR A 77 5.70 -22.75 -12.36
N LEU A 78 6.70 -22.51 -13.21
CA LEU A 78 8.06 -23.01 -13.07
C LEU A 78 8.92 -22.14 -12.15
N LEU A 79 8.46 -20.94 -11.79
CA LEU A 79 9.23 -19.99 -11.01
C LEU A 79 9.45 -20.50 -9.56
N PRO A 80 10.70 -20.59 -9.07
CA PRO A 80 10.97 -20.97 -7.69
C PRO A 80 10.35 -20.01 -6.67
N MET A 81 10.01 -20.48 -5.47
CA MET A 81 9.30 -19.73 -4.44
C MET A 81 9.96 -18.38 -4.10
N MET A 82 11.30 -18.35 -4.02
CA MET A 82 12.04 -17.11 -3.71
C MET A 82 11.77 -16.03 -4.75
N TYR A 83 11.75 -16.38 -6.02
CA TYR A 83 11.47 -15.47 -7.12
C TYR A 83 9.98 -15.05 -7.18
N ARG A 84 9.05 -15.92 -6.76
CA ARG A 84 7.62 -15.52 -6.64
C ARG A 84 7.44 -14.42 -5.59
N ILE A 85 8.16 -14.51 -4.47
CA ILE A 85 8.11 -13.49 -3.42
C ILE A 85 8.75 -12.19 -3.91
N SER A 86 9.91 -12.25 -4.56
CA SER A 86 10.57 -11.05 -5.09
C SER A 86 9.80 -10.42 -6.26
N ALA A 87 9.06 -11.21 -7.03
CA ALA A 87 8.21 -10.71 -8.10
C ALA A 87 7.12 -9.72 -7.63
N VAL A 88 6.73 -9.79 -6.35
CA VAL A 88 5.73 -8.87 -5.77
C VAL A 88 6.11 -7.40 -5.95
N TRP A 89 7.40 -7.07 -5.90
CA TRP A 89 7.88 -5.70 -6.15
C TRP A 89 8.70 -5.57 -7.43
N GLY A 90 8.70 -6.62 -8.25
CA GLY A 90 9.54 -6.72 -9.46
C GLY A 90 9.09 -5.86 -10.63
N ALA A 91 7.89 -5.32 -10.59
CA ALA A 91 7.35 -4.42 -11.59
C ALA A 91 6.62 -3.24 -10.94
N HIS A 92 6.05 -2.37 -11.77
CA HIS A 92 5.59 -1.04 -11.39
C HIS A 92 4.50 -1.04 -10.30
N GLU A 93 3.46 -1.87 -10.45
CA GLU A 93 2.28 -1.86 -9.59
C GLU A 93 2.62 -2.28 -8.15
N GLY A 94 3.36 -3.38 -8.01
CA GLY A 94 3.75 -3.88 -6.70
C GLY A 94 4.83 -3.03 -6.04
N SER A 95 5.75 -2.44 -6.82
CA SER A 95 6.73 -1.48 -6.32
C SER A 95 6.06 -0.24 -5.74
N LEU A 96 5.05 0.31 -6.41
CA LEU A 96 4.28 1.45 -5.90
C LEU A 96 3.56 1.11 -4.59
N LEU A 97 2.92 -0.06 -4.54
CA LEU A 97 2.28 -0.52 -3.30
C LEU A 97 3.29 -0.64 -2.15
N LEU A 98 4.49 -1.17 -2.42
CA LEU A 98 5.57 -1.25 -1.43
C LEU A 98 6.02 0.15 -0.98
N TRP A 99 6.14 1.11 -1.89
CA TRP A 99 6.53 2.48 -1.54
C TRP A 99 5.50 3.16 -0.64
N VAL A 100 4.22 3.01 -0.94
CA VAL A 100 3.14 3.54 -0.07
C VAL A 100 3.14 2.86 1.29
N LEU A 101 3.40 1.56 1.35
CA LEU A 101 3.53 0.82 2.60
C LEU A 101 4.72 1.32 3.44
N ILE A 102 5.88 1.57 2.81
CA ILE A 102 7.06 2.16 3.49
C ILE A 102 6.74 3.56 4.01
N LEU A 103 6.07 4.40 3.21
CA LEU A 103 5.62 5.72 3.65
C LEU A 103 4.69 5.63 4.86
N ALA A 104 3.74 4.68 4.84
CA ALA A 104 2.85 4.45 5.97
C ALA A 104 3.59 3.93 7.22
N ALA A 105 4.60 3.08 7.06
CA ALA A 105 5.47 2.64 8.16
C ALA A 105 6.21 3.82 8.80
N TRP A 106 6.77 4.75 7.99
CA TRP A 106 7.36 5.98 8.50
C TRP A 106 6.34 6.89 9.17
N THR A 107 5.12 6.97 8.63
CA THR A 107 4.02 7.73 9.25
C THR A 107 3.68 7.18 10.63
N VAL A 108 3.62 5.85 10.78
CA VAL A 108 3.45 5.18 12.09
C VAL A 108 4.64 5.46 13.01
N ALA A 109 5.87 5.41 12.50
CA ALA A 109 7.06 5.72 13.30
C ALA A 109 6.99 7.16 13.84
N VAL A 110 6.65 8.14 13.01
CA VAL A 110 6.44 9.52 13.44
C VAL A 110 5.33 9.59 14.49
N ALA A 111 4.18 8.94 14.28
CA ALA A 111 3.07 8.92 15.22
C ALA A 111 3.46 8.33 16.58
N ALA A 112 4.30 7.26 16.58
CA ALA A 112 4.73 6.55 17.79
C ALA A 112 5.79 7.32 18.58
N PHE A 113 6.80 7.88 17.90
CA PHE A 113 7.97 8.48 18.53
C PHE A 113 7.83 9.98 18.81
N SER A 114 6.79 10.65 18.30
CA SER A 114 6.55 12.09 18.52
C SER A 114 5.64 12.39 19.72
N ARG A 115 5.59 11.51 20.73
CA ARG A 115 4.69 11.69 21.90
C ARG A 115 5.04 12.89 22.78
N SER A 116 6.30 13.31 22.79
CA SER A 116 6.79 14.47 23.55
C SER A 116 6.51 15.81 22.86
N LEU A 117 6.12 15.80 21.58
CA LEU A 117 5.86 17.01 20.83
C LEU A 117 4.44 17.54 21.07
N PRO A 118 4.22 18.87 20.93
CA PRO A 118 2.88 19.46 20.97
C PRO A 118 1.94 18.78 19.96
N LEU A 119 0.70 18.55 20.40
CA LEU A 119 -0.31 17.84 19.58
C LEU A 119 -0.52 18.51 18.22
N GLU A 120 -0.48 19.84 18.19
CA GLU A 120 -0.63 20.64 16.97
C GLU A 120 0.47 20.35 15.94
N VAL A 121 1.72 20.26 16.37
CA VAL A 121 2.86 19.93 15.49
C VAL A 121 2.71 18.53 14.92
N VAL A 122 2.39 17.56 15.76
CA VAL A 122 2.16 16.17 15.33
C VAL A 122 1.01 16.07 14.33
N ALA A 123 -0.12 16.77 14.60
CA ALA A 123 -1.27 16.79 13.71
C ALA A 123 -0.94 17.37 12.33
N ARG A 124 -0.16 18.45 12.28
CA ARG A 124 0.28 19.06 11.01
C ARG A 124 1.22 18.14 10.24
N VAL A 125 2.22 17.57 10.90
CA VAL A 125 3.17 16.66 10.25
C VAL A 125 2.45 15.42 9.69
N LEU A 126 1.65 14.74 10.51
CA LEU A 126 0.90 13.57 10.07
C LEU A 126 -0.13 13.92 8.98
N GLY A 127 -0.74 15.10 9.06
CA GLY A 127 -1.65 15.58 8.03
C GLY A 127 -0.98 15.77 6.67
N VAL A 128 0.22 16.37 6.65
CA VAL A 128 1.00 16.52 5.41
C VAL A 128 1.42 15.14 4.86
N MET A 129 1.89 14.21 5.71
CA MET A 129 2.18 12.85 5.29
C MET A 129 0.94 12.14 4.73
N GLY A 130 -0.24 12.41 5.31
CA GLY A 130 -1.53 11.94 4.79
C GLY A 130 -1.80 12.45 3.37
N TRP A 131 -1.53 13.71 3.06
CA TRP A 131 -1.68 14.27 1.70
C TRP A 131 -0.78 13.57 0.68
N VAL A 132 0.48 13.30 1.06
CA VAL A 132 1.40 12.53 0.20
C VAL A 132 0.85 11.11 -0.03
N SER A 133 0.36 10.46 1.03
CA SER A 133 -0.27 9.14 0.92
C SER A 133 -1.50 9.14 0.01
N VAL A 134 -2.36 10.17 0.09
CA VAL A 134 -3.52 10.32 -0.82
C VAL A 134 -3.08 10.35 -2.27
N GLY A 135 -2.07 11.15 -2.61
CA GLY A 135 -1.54 11.23 -3.98
C GLY A 135 -1.05 9.87 -4.50
N PHE A 136 -0.24 9.16 -3.71
CA PHE A 136 0.25 7.84 -4.08
C PHE A 136 -0.87 6.80 -4.18
N LEU A 137 -1.81 6.78 -3.24
CA LEU A 137 -2.93 5.82 -3.24
C LEU A 137 -3.89 6.05 -4.40
N LEU A 138 -4.19 7.30 -4.75
CA LEU A 138 -4.98 7.62 -5.93
C LEU A 138 -4.25 7.15 -7.20
N PHE A 139 -2.95 7.40 -7.32
CA PHE A 139 -2.18 6.93 -8.46
C PHE A 139 -2.18 5.39 -8.54
N THR A 140 -1.96 4.71 -7.42
CA THR A 140 -1.99 3.23 -7.35
C THR A 140 -3.35 2.69 -7.77
N LEU A 141 -4.45 3.23 -7.25
CA LEU A 141 -5.80 2.72 -7.53
C LEU A 141 -6.30 3.03 -8.94
N LEU A 142 -5.94 4.19 -9.49
CA LEU A 142 -6.50 4.66 -10.77
C LEU A 142 -5.63 4.33 -11.97
N THR A 143 -4.32 4.19 -11.78
CA THR A 143 -3.35 4.07 -12.89
C THR A 143 -2.55 2.77 -12.84
N SER A 144 -2.33 2.20 -11.66
CA SER A 144 -1.40 1.09 -11.45
C SER A 144 -1.93 0.10 -10.41
N ASN A 145 -3.18 -0.33 -10.57
CA ASN A 145 -3.83 -1.20 -9.61
C ASN A 145 -3.25 -2.62 -9.65
N PRO A 146 -2.61 -3.10 -8.57
CA PRO A 146 -2.01 -4.43 -8.56
C PRO A 146 -3.04 -5.58 -8.48
N PHE A 147 -4.34 -5.26 -8.31
CA PHE A 147 -5.42 -6.23 -8.19
C PHE A 147 -6.34 -6.29 -9.41
N ASP A 148 -5.95 -5.66 -10.54
CA ASP A 148 -6.73 -5.76 -11.77
C ASP A 148 -6.88 -7.21 -12.21
N ARG A 149 -8.08 -7.55 -12.71
CA ARG A 149 -8.46 -8.93 -13.05
C ARG A 149 -8.39 -9.18 -14.54
N LEU A 150 -7.91 -10.36 -14.89
CA LEU A 150 -8.01 -10.92 -16.25
C LEU A 150 -9.15 -11.93 -16.33
N LEU A 151 -10.11 -11.68 -17.21
CA LEU A 151 -11.21 -12.59 -17.47
C LEU A 151 -11.34 -12.82 -18.99
N PRO A 152 -11.13 -14.06 -19.47
CA PRO A 152 -10.82 -15.28 -18.72
C PRO A 152 -9.37 -15.27 -18.18
N ALA A 153 -9.16 -15.96 -17.06
CA ALA A 153 -7.82 -16.13 -16.50
C ALA A 153 -6.97 -17.01 -17.44
N PRO A 154 -5.72 -16.61 -17.75
CA PRO A 154 -4.82 -17.45 -18.54
C PRO A 154 -4.45 -18.72 -17.77
N ALA A 155 -4.18 -19.82 -18.51
CA ALA A 155 -3.76 -21.09 -17.92
C ALA A 155 -2.32 -21.04 -17.38
N GLU A 156 -1.50 -20.12 -17.88
CA GLU A 156 -0.10 -19.92 -17.51
C GLU A 156 0.24 -18.44 -17.49
N GLY A 157 1.19 -18.04 -16.64
CA GLY A 157 1.68 -16.68 -16.56
C GLY A 157 2.94 -16.46 -17.42
N ARG A 158 3.44 -15.22 -17.40
CA ARG A 158 4.64 -14.80 -18.14
C ARG A 158 5.88 -14.92 -17.26
N ASP A 159 7.04 -14.93 -17.91
CA ASP A 159 8.31 -14.89 -17.19
C ASP A 159 8.48 -13.59 -16.38
N LEU A 160 9.15 -13.73 -15.25
CA LEU A 160 9.61 -12.61 -14.43
C LEU A 160 10.55 -11.71 -15.25
N ASN A 161 10.60 -10.44 -14.89
CA ASN A 161 11.52 -9.48 -15.46
C ASN A 161 12.95 -10.07 -15.50
N PRO A 162 13.64 -10.11 -16.66
CA PRO A 162 14.98 -10.68 -16.81
C PRO A 162 16.01 -10.12 -15.81
N LEU A 163 15.88 -8.85 -15.44
CA LEU A 163 16.78 -8.22 -14.45
C LEU A 163 16.69 -8.85 -13.06
N LEU A 164 15.53 -9.42 -12.69
CA LEU A 164 15.33 -10.10 -11.41
C LEU A 164 15.71 -11.58 -11.45
N GLN A 165 16.05 -12.10 -12.62
CA GLN A 165 16.51 -13.47 -12.80
C GLN A 165 18.03 -13.59 -12.79
N ASP A 166 18.76 -12.48 -12.81
CA ASP A 166 20.21 -12.47 -12.76
C ASP A 166 20.69 -12.85 -11.35
N PRO A 167 21.48 -13.94 -11.19
CA PRO A 167 21.99 -14.37 -9.89
C PRO A 167 23.00 -13.40 -9.27
N GLY A 168 23.42 -12.36 -10.00
CA GLY A 168 24.32 -11.30 -9.52
C GLY A 168 23.62 -10.11 -8.89
N LEU A 169 22.28 -10.09 -8.91
CA LEU A 169 21.42 -9.10 -8.26
C LEU A 169 20.73 -9.69 -7.04
#